data_58e805d5e51bc39848dc4b1f82c0ee5a
#
_entry.id   58e805d5e51bc39848dc4b1f82c0ee5a
#
_cell.length_a   1.000
_cell.length_b   1.000
_cell.length_c   1.000
_cell.angle_alpha   90.00
_cell.angle_beta   90.00
_cell.angle_gamma   90.00
#
_symmetry.space_group_name_H-M   'P 1'
#
loop_
_entity.id
_entity.type
_entity.pdbx_description
1 polymer ?
#
loop_
_entity_poly.entity_id
_entity_poly.type
_entity_poly.pdbx_seq_one_letter_code
_entity_poly.pdbx_strand_id
1 'polypeptide(L)'
;MALKKETESLPADISNKSLGRHLGTTIRQLRLQHGLTIAEVSERAGISRGMLSKIENSLAATSLETLEQLANALGVTLAKLFQNYNLPRGAAQLVKNGEGMEVVRRGTRVGHTYQLLAYDQGPHKTFEPFLISLEDAGENFPSFEHPGTEFIHMLEGQLEYRVGEDTFVLNSGDSLTFRGELPHGPETLMQTPIKFLAIIHYDSPISEHRDE
;
A
#
# COMPACT_ATOMS: atom_id res chain seq x y z
N MET A 1 -16.38 31.17 -20.75
CA MET A 1 -15.31 31.69 -19.90
C MET A 1 -14.55 30.48 -19.34
N ALA A 2 -13.43 30.14 -19.96
CA ALA A 2 -12.69 28.90 -19.68
C ALA A 2 -11.71 29.13 -18.54
N LEU A 3 -11.89 28.45 -17.43
CA LEU A 3 -10.93 28.38 -16.31
C LEU A 3 -9.73 27.53 -16.73
N LYS A 4 -8.58 28.19 -16.97
CA LYS A 4 -7.28 27.53 -17.10
C LYS A 4 -6.95 26.82 -15.77
N LYS A 5 -6.81 25.50 -15.82
CA LYS A 5 -6.14 24.72 -14.78
C LYS A 5 -4.65 25.04 -14.87
N GLU A 6 -4.15 25.83 -13.94
CA GLU A 6 -2.71 25.91 -13.67
C GLU A 6 -2.35 24.66 -12.85
N THR A 7 -1.69 23.72 -13.50
CA THR A 7 -0.95 22.66 -12.83
C THR A 7 0.33 23.30 -12.28
N GLU A 8 0.32 23.72 -11.01
CA GLU A 8 1.53 24.06 -10.29
C GLU A 8 2.39 22.80 -10.13
N SER A 9 3.37 22.65 -10.99
CA SER A 9 4.45 21.68 -10.78
C SER A 9 5.30 22.18 -9.61
N LEU A 10 5.41 21.39 -8.53
CA LEU A 10 6.33 21.64 -7.43
C LEU A 10 7.75 21.83 -7.98
N PRO A 11 8.52 22.84 -7.49
CA PRO A 11 9.87 23.09 -7.96
C PRO A 11 10.74 21.83 -7.69
N ALA A 12 11.43 21.35 -8.72
CA ALA A 12 12.29 20.16 -8.69
C ALA A 12 13.36 20.17 -7.56
N ASP A 13 13.76 21.34 -7.08
CA ASP A 13 14.74 21.52 -6.00
C ASP A 13 14.22 21.15 -4.61
N ILE A 14 12.93 21.30 -4.35
CA ILE A 14 12.29 20.93 -3.07
C ILE A 14 12.14 19.40 -2.96
N SER A 15 11.82 18.73 -4.07
CA SER A 15 11.68 17.28 -4.15
C SER A 15 13.00 16.56 -3.88
N ASN A 16 14.10 17.04 -4.47
CA ASN A 16 15.41 16.39 -4.35
C ASN A 16 16.02 16.52 -2.95
N LYS A 17 15.83 17.67 -2.27
CA LYS A 17 16.22 17.85 -0.86
C LYS A 17 15.42 16.99 0.10
N SER A 18 14.17 16.71 -0.22
CA SER A 18 13.29 15.84 0.57
C SER A 18 13.75 14.38 0.53
N LEU A 19 14.04 13.84 -0.66
CA LEU A 19 14.51 12.46 -0.82
C LEU A 19 15.89 12.24 -0.17
N GLY A 20 16.85 13.12 -0.41
CA GLY A 20 18.19 13.03 0.20
C GLY A 20 18.13 13.02 1.74
N ARG A 21 17.25 13.84 2.31
CA ARG A 21 17.05 13.87 3.77
C ARG A 21 16.43 12.58 4.29
N HIS A 22 15.45 12.03 3.58
CA HIS A 22 14.82 10.77 3.94
C HIS A 22 15.84 9.64 3.92
N LEU A 23 16.56 9.46 2.81
CA LEU A 23 17.58 8.42 2.66
C LEU A 23 18.68 8.53 3.70
N GLY A 24 19.23 9.72 3.92
CA GLY A 24 20.27 9.93 4.94
C GLY A 24 19.78 9.56 6.35
N THR A 25 18.58 9.96 6.71
CA THR A 25 17.97 9.61 8.01
C THR A 25 17.74 8.10 8.13
N THR A 26 17.20 7.46 7.09
CA THR A 26 16.92 6.02 7.06
C THR A 26 18.24 5.20 7.18
N ILE A 27 19.26 5.54 6.41
CA ILE A 27 20.58 4.89 6.46
C ILE A 27 21.15 4.99 7.87
N ARG A 28 21.14 6.19 8.47
CA ARG A 28 21.61 6.40 9.84
C ARG A 28 20.82 5.58 10.86
N GLN A 29 19.50 5.54 10.76
CA GLN A 29 18.66 4.75 11.66
C GLN A 29 18.95 3.26 11.56
N LEU A 30 19.03 2.70 10.35
CA LEU A 30 19.37 1.29 10.13
C LEU A 30 20.78 0.96 10.66
N ARG A 31 21.77 1.81 10.41
CA ARG A 31 23.11 1.65 10.96
C ARG A 31 23.10 1.56 12.49
N LEU A 32 22.40 2.47 13.16
CA LEU A 32 22.30 2.50 14.62
C LEU A 32 21.52 1.31 15.18
N GLN A 33 20.42 0.90 14.52
CA GLN A 33 19.65 -0.28 14.90
C GLN A 33 20.48 -1.57 14.85
N HIS A 34 21.39 -1.67 13.87
CA HIS A 34 22.30 -2.82 13.76
C HIS A 34 23.57 -2.66 14.61
N GLY A 35 23.67 -1.62 15.43
CA GLY A 35 24.83 -1.37 16.29
C GLY A 35 26.14 -1.04 15.54
N LEU A 36 26.06 -0.64 14.25
CA LEU A 36 27.20 -0.42 13.40
C LEU A 36 27.75 1.02 13.51
N THR A 37 29.06 1.14 13.44
CA THR A 37 29.75 2.43 13.34
C THR A 37 29.79 2.95 11.91
N ILE A 38 30.06 4.26 11.73
CA ILE A 38 30.32 4.84 10.39
C ILE A 38 31.51 4.13 9.72
N ALA A 39 32.56 3.75 10.48
CA ALA A 39 33.72 3.07 9.95
C ALA A 39 33.35 1.71 9.33
N GLU A 40 32.61 0.89 10.05
CA GLU A 40 32.19 -0.46 9.60
C GLU A 40 31.30 -0.42 8.37
N VAL A 41 30.28 0.46 8.35
CA VAL A 41 29.41 0.58 7.18
C VAL A 41 30.16 1.14 5.97
N SER A 42 31.05 2.13 6.17
CA SER A 42 31.87 2.69 5.08
C SER A 42 32.80 1.65 4.46
N GLU A 43 33.41 0.81 5.30
CA GLU A 43 34.29 -0.27 4.84
C GLU A 43 33.52 -1.32 4.04
N ARG A 44 32.39 -1.79 4.56
CA ARG A 44 31.51 -2.78 3.88
C ARG A 44 30.94 -2.24 2.56
N ALA A 45 30.58 -0.95 2.53
CA ALA A 45 30.02 -0.31 1.34
C ALA A 45 31.08 0.17 0.33
N GLY A 46 32.39 0.07 0.65
CA GLY A 46 33.45 0.54 -0.22
C GLY A 46 33.47 2.07 -0.43
N ILE A 47 32.96 2.86 0.53
CA ILE A 47 32.95 4.33 0.45
C ILE A 47 33.77 4.96 1.60
N SER A 48 34.13 6.23 1.46
CA SER A 48 34.85 6.91 2.53
C SER A 48 33.91 7.25 3.71
N ARG A 49 34.46 7.29 4.94
CA ARG A 49 33.73 7.72 6.15
C ARG A 49 33.13 9.11 6.00
N GLY A 50 33.88 10.02 5.35
CA GLY A 50 33.39 11.37 5.06
C GLY A 50 32.20 11.39 4.10
N MET A 51 32.19 10.49 3.12
CA MET A 51 31.07 10.35 2.19
C MET A 51 29.81 9.83 2.91
N LEU A 52 29.94 8.76 3.71
CA LEU A 52 28.81 8.23 4.49
C LEU A 52 28.24 9.30 5.45
N SER A 53 29.13 10.02 6.15
CA SER A 53 28.71 11.12 7.03
C SER A 53 27.95 12.22 6.28
N LYS A 54 28.39 12.59 5.07
CA LYS A 54 27.67 13.58 4.23
C LYS A 54 26.33 13.06 3.77
N ILE A 55 26.22 11.76 3.41
CA ILE A 55 24.97 11.12 3.01
C ILE A 55 23.98 11.11 4.19
N GLU A 56 24.41 10.64 5.38
CA GLU A 56 23.56 10.60 6.58
C GLU A 56 23.05 11.97 7.02
N ASN A 57 23.82 13.03 6.74
CA ASN A 57 23.45 14.42 7.02
C ASN A 57 22.80 15.14 5.83
N SER A 58 22.51 14.43 4.73
CA SER A 58 21.87 14.99 3.52
C SER A 58 22.68 16.11 2.85
N LEU A 59 23.99 16.06 2.97
CA LEU A 59 24.95 17.04 2.41
C LEU A 59 25.56 16.59 1.07
N ALA A 60 25.24 15.39 0.59
CA ALA A 60 25.70 14.86 -0.67
C ALA A 60 24.55 14.16 -1.42
N ALA A 61 24.51 14.34 -2.73
CA ALA A 61 23.70 13.50 -3.61
C ALA A 61 24.33 12.11 -3.69
N THR A 62 23.48 11.08 -3.78
CA THR A 62 23.91 9.67 -3.76
C THR A 62 23.44 8.99 -5.04
N SER A 63 24.35 8.28 -5.73
CA SER A 63 23.98 7.47 -6.89
C SER A 63 23.22 6.21 -6.48
N LEU A 64 22.50 5.59 -7.42
CA LEU A 64 21.80 4.32 -7.16
C LEU A 64 22.78 3.20 -6.77
N GLU A 65 23.96 3.16 -7.41
CA GLU A 65 25.01 2.19 -7.09
C GLU A 65 25.48 2.34 -5.64
N THR A 66 25.66 3.58 -5.19
CA THR A 66 26.07 3.85 -3.79
C THR A 66 24.96 3.47 -2.80
N LEU A 67 23.68 3.68 -3.16
CA LEU A 67 22.55 3.24 -2.34
C LEU A 67 22.47 1.72 -2.26
N GLU A 68 22.73 1.01 -3.36
CA GLU A 68 22.78 -0.45 -3.38
C GLU A 68 23.93 -0.98 -2.51
N GLN A 69 25.12 -0.40 -2.61
CA GLN A 69 26.27 -0.74 -1.75
C GLN A 69 25.95 -0.52 -0.27
N LEU A 70 25.28 0.58 0.08
CA LEU A 70 24.86 0.87 1.45
C LEU A 70 23.77 -0.09 1.94
N ALA A 71 22.80 -0.43 1.10
CA ALA A 71 21.77 -1.43 1.43
C ALA A 71 22.40 -2.79 1.73
N ASN A 72 23.32 -3.25 0.87
CA ASN A 72 24.06 -4.49 1.06
C ASN A 72 24.92 -4.46 2.35
N ALA A 73 25.63 -3.36 2.60
CA ALA A 73 26.45 -3.17 3.79
C ALA A 73 25.63 -3.20 5.10
N LEU A 74 24.39 -2.76 5.04
CA LEU A 74 23.41 -2.77 6.14
C LEU A 74 22.63 -4.09 6.24
N GLY A 75 22.74 -5.00 5.26
CA GLY A 75 21.98 -6.24 5.22
C GLY A 75 20.49 -6.06 4.94
N VAL A 76 20.12 -5.02 4.17
CA VAL A 76 18.73 -4.72 3.82
C VAL A 76 18.55 -4.63 2.30
N THR A 77 17.32 -4.68 1.81
CA THR A 77 17.03 -4.44 0.40
C THR A 77 17.12 -2.95 0.06
N LEU A 78 17.42 -2.62 -1.20
CA LEU A 78 17.39 -1.24 -1.68
C LEU A 78 16.02 -0.58 -1.45
N ALA A 79 14.93 -1.32 -1.66
CA ALA A 79 13.56 -0.87 -1.39
C ALA A 79 13.36 -0.43 0.06
N LYS A 80 14.05 -1.06 1.03
CA LYS A 80 14.01 -0.68 2.44
C LYS A 80 14.51 0.74 2.69
N LEU A 81 15.47 1.23 1.91
CA LEU A 81 15.97 2.60 2.02
C LEU A 81 14.93 3.65 1.59
N PHE A 82 14.04 3.29 0.66
CA PHE A 82 12.95 4.15 0.17
C PHE A 82 11.64 3.97 0.93
N GLN A 83 11.59 3.00 1.83
CA GLN A 83 10.40 2.73 2.63
C GLN A 83 9.98 4.00 3.39
N ASN A 84 8.68 4.33 3.36
CA ASN A 84 8.11 5.54 3.96
C ASN A 84 8.54 6.87 3.31
N TYR A 85 9.22 6.86 2.19
CA TYR A 85 9.42 8.08 1.43
C TYR A 85 8.10 8.52 0.77
N ASN A 86 7.76 9.78 0.89
CA ASN A 86 6.49 10.35 0.41
C ASN A 86 5.21 9.82 1.11
N LEU A 87 5.34 9.12 2.23
CA LEU A 87 4.16 8.97 3.07
C LEU A 87 3.64 10.37 3.44
N PRO A 88 2.35 10.63 3.30
CA PRO A 88 1.78 11.88 3.74
C PRO A 88 2.17 12.10 5.21
N ARG A 89 2.96 13.14 5.50
CA ARG A 89 3.32 13.52 6.87
C ARG A 89 2.14 14.22 7.56
N GLY A 90 0.92 13.80 7.26
CA GLY A 90 -0.30 14.34 7.79
C GLY A 90 -1.05 13.31 8.61
N ALA A 91 -1.83 13.76 9.57
CA ALA A 91 -2.73 12.92 10.34
C ALA A 91 -3.90 12.37 9.49
N ALA A 92 -3.98 12.70 8.19
CA ALA A 92 -5.08 12.35 7.32
C ALA A 92 -4.62 12.17 5.85
N GLN A 93 -5.19 11.18 5.19
CA GLN A 93 -5.12 10.99 3.73
C GLN A 93 -6.52 11.25 3.14
N LEU A 94 -6.62 12.13 2.16
CA LEU A 94 -7.84 12.35 1.39
C LEU A 94 -7.71 11.65 0.04
N VAL A 95 -8.60 10.71 -0.23
CA VAL A 95 -8.82 10.14 -1.56
C VAL A 95 -10.17 10.67 -2.07
N LYS A 96 -10.16 11.45 -3.14
CA LYS A 96 -11.39 12.00 -3.71
C LYS A 96 -12.17 10.92 -4.45
N ASN A 97 -13.47 11.17 -4.65
CA ASN A 97 -14.33 10.28 -5.40
C ASN A 97 -13.75 9.99 -6.79
N GLY A 98 -13.60 8.72 -7.14
CA GLY A 98 -13.02 8.26 -8.40
C GLY A 98 -11.48 8.30 -8.47
N GLU A 99 -10.77 8.75 -7.41
CA GLU A 99 -9.30 8.80 -7.36
C GLU A 99 -8.70 7.62 -6.54
N GLY A 100 -9.50 6.64 -6.13
CA GLY A 100 -9.03 5.41 -5.50
C GLY A 100 -8.08 4.64 -6.43
N MET A 101 -7.05 4.01 -5.88
CA MET A 101 -6.12 3.21 -6.66
C MET A 101 -6.81 1.94 -7.14
N GLU A 102 -6.95 1.76 -8.45
CA GLU A 102 -7.52 0.55 -9.02
C GLU A 102 -6.56 -0.63 -8.83
N VAL A 103 -7.07 -1.70 -8.25
CA VAL A 103 -6.32 -2.93 -7.98
C VAL A 103 -6.88 -4.05 -8.86
N VAL A 104 -6.03 -4.60 -9.72
CA VAL A 104 -6.36 -5.79 -10.50
C VAL A 104 -6.09 -7.02 -9.65
N ARG A 105 -7.15 -7.70 -9.18
CA ARG A 105 -7.03 -8.99 -8.48
C ARG A 105 -7.16 -10.15 -9.48
N ARG A 106 -6.59 -11.32 -9.15
CA ARG A 106 -6.75 -12.54 -9.96
C ARG A 106 -8.24 -12.86 -10.11
N GLY A 107 -8.72 -12.98 -11.35
CA GLY A 107 -10.14 -13.22 -11.65
C GLY A 107 -10.96 -11.95 -11.88
N THR A 108 -10.39 -10.75 -11.79
CA THR A 108 -11.07 -9.51 -12.18
C THR A 108 -11.37 -9.57 -13.68
N ARG A 109 -12.65 -9.59 -14.04
CA ARG A 109 -13.15 -9.51 -15.42
C ARG A 109 -13.59 -8.09 -15.74
N VAL A 110 -13.85 -7.82 -17.01
CA VAL A 110 -14.51 -6.57 -17.46
C VAL A 110 -15.82 -6.38 -16.67
N GLY A 111 -16.03 -5.21 -16.10
CA GLY A 111 -17.22 -4.90 -15.30
C GLY A 111 -17.03 -4.99 -13.78
N HIS A 112 -15.86 -5.42 -13.30
CA HIS A 112 -15.54 -5.46 -11.87
C HIS A 112 -14.42 -4.47 -11.55
N THR A 113 -14.68 -3.52 -10.66
CA THR A 113 -13.68 -2.52 -10.24
C THR A 113 -13.44 -2.63 -8.74
N TYR A 114 -12.18 -2.73 -8.36
CA TYR A 114 -11.70 -2.72 -6.98
C TYR A 114 -10.86 -1.47 -6.76
N GLN A 115 -11.37 -0.49 -6.05
CA GLN A 115 -10.67 0.75 -5.76
C GLN A 115 -10.19 0.76 -4.31
N LEU A 116 -8.88 0.72 -4.09
CA LEU A 116 -8.29 0.89 -2.75
C LEU A 116 -8.38 2.37 -2.34
N LEU A 117 -9.03 2.63 -1.21
CA LEU A 117 -9.33 3.98 -0.74
C LEU A 117 -8.29 4.53 0.25
N ALA A 118 -7.36 3.70 0.74
CA ALA A 118 -6.24 4.11 1.57
C ALA A 118 -5.01 3.26 1.21
N TYR A 119 -4.00 3.86 0.59
CA TYR A 119 -2.86 3.13 0.02
C TYR A 119 -1.49 3.56 0.58
N ASP A 120 -1.38 4.69 1.26
CA ASP A 120 -0.12 5.20 1.82
C ASP A 120 -0.01 4.95 3.34
N GLN A 121 -0.21 3.68 3.77
CA GLN A 121 -0.20 3.31 5.19
C GLN A 121 1.19 2.92 5.71
N GLY A 122 2.20 2.92 4.84
CA GLY A 122 3.56 2.53 5.21
C GLY A 122 3.75 1.02 5.36
N PRO A 123 4.86 0.59 6.01
CA PRO A 123 5.24 -0.82 6.08
C PRO A 123 4.37 -1.66 7.04
N HIS A 124 3.59 -1.01 7.86
CA HIS A 124 2.72 -1.63 8.86
C HIS A 124 1.26 -1.39 8.52
N LYS A 125 0.87 -1.85 7.33
CA LYS A 125 -0.51 -1.81 6.89
C LYS A 125 -1.39 -2.61 7.85
N THR A 126 -2.37 -1.95 8.45
CA THR A 126 -3.29 -2.55 9.41
C THR A 126 -4.68 -2.75 8.86
N PHE A 127 -5.06 -2.02 7.80
CA PHE A 127 -6.36 -2.16 7.16
C PHE A 127 -6.31 -1.79 5.67
N GLU A 128 -7.22 -2.34 4.89
CA GLU A 128 -7.41 -2.04 3.46
C GLU A 128 -8.89 -1.78 3.17
N PRO A 129 -9.31 -0.52 3.00
CA PRO A 129 -10.65 -0.19 2.57
C PRO A 129 -10.75 -0.22 1.05
N PHE A 130 -11.63 -1.06 0.50
CA PHE A 130 -11.94 -1.15 -0.93
C PHE A 130 -13.35 -0.67 -1.20
N LEU A 131 -13.52 0.13 -2.23
CA LEU A 131 -14.81 0.31 -2.88
C LEU A 131 -14.88 -0.68 -4.05
N ILE A 132 -15.82 -1.59 -4.00
CA ILE A 132 -16.03 -2.63 -5.00
C ILE A 132 -17.29 -2.31 -5.77
N SER A 133 -17.18 -2.29 -7.10
CA SER A 133 -18.30 -2.10 -8.02
C SER A 133 -18.37 -3.27 -8.98
N LEU A 134 -19.59 -3.88 -9.11
CA LEU A 134 -19.86 -5.01 -10.01
C LEU A 134 -21.04 -4.62 -10.90
N GLU A 135 -20.80 -4.51 -12.20
CA GLU A 135 -21.79 -4.01 -13.17
C GLU A 135 -22.42 -5.13 -14.00
N ASP A 136 -21.72 -6.25 -14.17
CA ASP A 136 -22.15 -7.34 -15.04
C ASP A 136 -22.31 -8.65 -14.23
N ALA A 137 -23.34 -9.43 -14.56
CA ALA A 137 -23.59 -10.74 -14.00
C ALA A 137 -22.63 -11.79 -14.58
N GLY A 138 -21.34 -11.66 -14.26
CA GLY A 138 -20.33 -12.65 -14.60
C GLY A 138 -20.61 -13.99 -13.90
N GLU A 139 -20.44 -15.11 -14.61
CA GLU A 139 -20.86 -16.44 -14.13
C GLU A 139 -19.94 -17.07 -13.08
N ASN A 140 -18.75 -16.54 -12.84
CA ASN A 140 -17.82 -17.10 -11.86
C ASN A 140 -17.00 -16.01 -11.16
N PHE A 141 -17.19 -15.90 -9.84
CA PHE A 141 -16.39 -15.04 -8.98
C PHE A 141 -15.24 -15.84 -8.35
N PRO A 142 -14.04 -15.26 -8.27
CA PRO A 142 -12.95 -15.92 -7.56
C PRO A 142 -13.30 -16.01 -6.06
N SER A 143 -12.90 -17.10 -5.44
CA SER A 143 -12.87 -17.18 -3.99
C SER A 143 -11.61 -16.48 -3.49
N PHE A 144 -11.76 -15.68 -2.45
CA PHE A 144 -10.67 -14.98 -1.77
C PHE A 144 -10.42 -15.61 -0.41
N GLU A 145 -9.17 -15.56 0.01
CA GLU A 145 -8.71 -15.91 1.35
C GLU A 145 -7.60 -14.93 1.73
N HIS A 146 -7.63 -14.42 2.95
CA HIS A 146 -6.58 -13.53 3.47
C HIS A 146 -6.58 -13.54 5.01
N PRO A 147 -5.47 -13.18 5.66
CA PRO A 147 -5.43 -13.02 7.11
C PRO A 147 -6.36 -11.93 7.61
N GLY A 148 -6.83 -12.05 8.84
CA GLY A 148 -7.56 -11.03 9.56
C GLY A 148 -9.07 -11.05 9.37
N THR A 149 -9.71 -9.95 9.67
CA THR A 149 -11.18 -9.79 9.64
C THR A 149 -11.59 -8.91 8.47
N GLU A 150 -12.60 -9.34 7.70
CA GLU A 150 -13.22 -8.50 6.68
C GLU A 150 -14.60 -8.02 7.15
N PHE A 151 -14.86 -6.75 6.89
CA PHE A 151 -16.16 -6.11 7.07
C PHE A 151 -16.67 -5.63 5.72
N ILE A 152 -17.90 -6.01 5.37
CA ILE A 152 -18.60 -5.56 4.17
C ILE A 152 -19.79 -4.68 4.58
N HIS A 153 -20.00 -3.57 3.86
CA HIS A 153 -21.21 -2.76 3.95
C HIS A 153 -21.77 -2.48 2.56
N MET A 154 -22.98 -2.92 2.31
CA MET A 154 -23.66 -2.75 1.03
C MET A 154 -24.14 -1.32 0.84
N LEU A 155 -23.75 -0.71 -0.28
CA LEU A 155 -24.15 0.65 -0.66
C LEU A 155 -25.25 0.65 -1.72
N GLU A 156 -25.23 -0.30 -2.66
CA GLU A 156 -26.15 -0.37 -3.78
C GLU A 156 -26.31 -1.81 -4.27
N GLY A 157 -27.51 -2.18 -4.71
CA GLY A 157 -27.83 -3.48 -5.28
C GLY A 157 -28.12 -4.57 -4.25
N GLN A 158 -28.15 -5.82 -4.74
CA GLN A 158 -28.38 -7.02 -3.94
C GLN A 158 -27.52 -8.17 -4.47
N LEU A 159 -26.86 -8.91 -3.58
CA LEU A 159 -26.04 -10.07 -3.95
C LEU A 159 -26.13 -11.18 -2.91
N GLU A 160 -25.91 -12.42 -3.35
CA GLU A 160 -25.51 -13.51 -2.47
C GLU A 160 -24.00 -13.49 -2.28
N TYR A 161 -23.55 -13.57 -1.03
CA TYR A 161 -22.14 -13.58 -0.65
C TYR A 161 -21.85 -14.84 0.16
N ARG A 162 -20.87 -15.63 -0.29
CA ARG A 162 -20.47 -16.87 0.37
C ARG A 162 -19.32 -16.60 1.34
N VAL A 163 -19.37 -17.24 2.52
CA VAL A 163 -18.30 -17.29 3.51
C VAL A 163 -18.18 -18.73 4.02
N GLY A 164 -17.12 -19.43 3.67
CA GLY A 164 -16.99 -20.86 3.92
C GLY A 164 -18.08 -21.66 3.23
N GLU A 165 -18.92 -22.33 4.00
CA GLU A 165 -20.08 -23.11 3.54
C GLU A 165 -21.41 -22.31 3.62
N ASP A 166 -21.41 -21.15 4.26
CA ASP A 166 -22.60 -20.34 4.45
C ASP A 166 -22.76 -19.30 3.34
N THR A 167 -24.01 -19.04 2.94
CA THR A 167 -24.38 -18.02 1.97
C THR A 167 -25.33 -16.99 2.58
N PHE A 168 -25.04 -15.72 2.35
CA PHE A 168 -25.79 -14.59 2.90
C PHE A 168 -26.34 -13.72 1.77
N VAL A 169 -27.64 -13.40 1.80
CA VAL A 169 -28.22 -12.41 0.91
C VAL A 169 -28.05 -11.04 1.54
N LEU A 170 -27.30 -10.18 0.86
CA LEU A 170 -26.99 -8.82 1.30
C LEU A 170 -27.76 -7.81 0.45
N ASN A 171 -28.54 -6.96 1.11
CA ASN A 171 -29.27 -5.84 0.52
C ASN A 171 -28.54 -4.52 0.79
N SER A 172 -28.84 -3.48 0.04
CA SER A 172 -28.34 -2.13 0.33
C SER A 172 -28.62 -1.74 1.79
N GLY A 173 -27.57 -1.31 2.51
CA GLY A 173 -27.58 -0.99 3.94
C GLY A 173 -27.21 -2.15 4.86
N ASP A 174 -27.17 -3.40 4.38
CA ASP A 174 -26.74 -4.55 5.18
C ASP A 174 -25.24 -4.56 5.39
N SER A 175 -24.81 -5.21 6.48
CA SER A 175 -23.39 -5.40 6.80
C SER A 175 -23.11 -6.84 7.16
N LEU A 176 -21.94 -7.34 6.74
CA LEU A 176 -21.44 -8.67 7.04
C LEU A 176 -20.02 -8.56 7.58
N THR A 177 -19.71 -9.29 8.65
CA THR A 177 -18.35 -9.38 9.21
C THR A 177 -17.96 -10.83 9.34
N PHE A 178 -16.75 -11.18 8.89
CA PHE A 178 -16.27 -12.55 8.90
C PHE A 178 -14.74 -12.62 8.98
N ARG A 179 -14.25 -13.83 9.23
CA ARG A 179 -12.81 -14.11 9.21
C ARG A 179 -12.35 -14.35 7.79
N GLY A 180 -11.35 -13.57 7.36
CA GLY A 180 -10.83 -13.60 6.00
C GLY A 180 -10.11 -14.90 5.62
N GLU A 181 -9.73 -15.73 6.61
CA GLU A 181 -9.14 -17.05 6.38
C GLU A 181 -10.15 -18.07 5.82
N LEU A 182 -11.46 -17.79 5.93
CA LEU A 182 -12.46 -18.63 5.29
C LEU A 182 -12.57 -18.27 3.81
N PRO A 183 -12.68 -19.25 2.90
CA PRO A 183 -12.96 -18.98 1.50
C PRO A 183 -14.23 -18.15 1.33
N HIS A 184 -14.15 -16.99 0.69
CA HIS A 184 -15.28 -16.07 0.60
C HIS A 184 -15.32 -15.34 -0.75
N GLY A 185 -16.48 -14.79 -1.09
CA GLY A 185 -16.68 -13.99 -2.31
C GLY A 185 -18.14 -13.90 -2.74
N PRO A 186 -18.43 -13.00 -3.71
CA PRO A 186 -19.74 -12.97 -4.36
C PRO A 186 -20.07 -14.34 -4.98
N GLU A 187 -21.32 -14.77 -4.84
CA GLU A 187 -21.84 -16.01 -5.46
C GLU A 187 -22.81 -15.70 -6.59
N THR A 188 -23.84 -14.89 -6.31
CA THR A 188 -24.83 -14.49 -7.28
C THR A 188 -25.09 -13.00 -7.21
N LEU A 189 -25.03 -12.29 -8.33
CA LEU A 189 -25.45 -10.90 -8.44
C LEU A 189 -26.97 -10.86 -8.69
N MET A 190 -27.76 -10.54 -7.66
CA MET A 190 -29.21 -10.59 -7.73
C MET A 190 -29.81 -9.31 -8.31
N GLN A 191 -29.26 -8.15 -7.96
CA GLN A 191 -29.69 -6.85 -8.47
C GLN A 191 -28.50 -5.94 -8.71
N THR A 192 -28.16 -5.70 -9.96
CA THR A 192 -27.08 -4.80 -10.40
C THR A 192 -27.62 -3.39 -10.70
N PRO A 193 -26.80 -2.34 -10.65
CA PRO A 193 -25.38 -2.38 -10.26
C PRO A 193 -25.19 -2.67 -8.78
N ILE A 194 -24.10 -3.34 -8.44
CA ILE A 194 -23.74 -3.64 -7.06
C ILE A 194 -22.56 -2.77 -6.66
N LYS A 195 -22.66 -2.16 -5.48
CA LYS A 195 -21.57 -1.40 -4.88
C LYS A 195 -21.51 -1.66 -3.39
N PHE A 196 -20.32 -1.96 -2.89
CA PHE A 196 -20.12 -2.15 -1.46
C PHE A 196 -18.72 -1.71 -1.01
N LEU A 197 -18.63 -1.33 0.25
CA LEU A 197 -17.37 -1.08 0.94
C LEU A 197 -16.91 -2.40 1.57
N ALA A 198 -15.69 -2.84 1.27
CA ALA A 198 -15.02 -3.94 1.94
C ALA A 198 -13.82 -3.40 2.70
N ILE A 199 -13.71 -3.71 4.00
CA ILE A 199 -12.58 -3.30 4.83
C ILE A 199 -11.92 -4.56 5.40
N ILE A 200 -10.69 -4.81 4.99
CA ILE A 200 -9.86 -5.85 5.56
C ILE A 200 -9.05 -5.25 6.72
N HIS A 201 -9.21 -5.81 7.90
CA HIS A 201 -8.43 -5.45 9.09
C HIS A 201 -7.48 -6.59 9.43
N TYR A 202 -6.21 -6.29 9.57
CA TYR A 202 -5.16 -7.25 9.91
C TYR A 202 -4.83 -7.17 11.40
N ASP A 203 -4.91 -8.30 12.12
CA ASP A 203 -4.67 -8.39 13.56
C ASP A 203 -3.20 -8.12 13.94
N SER A 204 -2.29 -8.28 12.98
CA SER A 204 -0.88 -7.92 13.09
C SER A 204 -0.45 -7.22 11.81
N PRO A 205 0.47 -6.25 11.87
CA PRO A 205 0.99 -5.63 10.66
C PRO A 205 1.52 -6.71 9.72
N ILE A 206 1.00 -6.78 8.50
CA ILE A 206 1.56 -7.66 7.48
C ILE A 206 2.94 -7.12 7.14
N SER A 207 3.99 -7.79 7.63
CA SER A 207 5.29 -7.70 6.99
C SER A 207 5.16 -8.41 5.65
N GLU A 208 5.41 -7.72 4.55
CA GLU A 208 5.50 -8.35 3.22
C GLU A 208 6.63 -9.41 3.26
N HIS A 209 6.34 -10.61 3.74
CA HIS A 209 7.13 -11.78 3.41
C HIS A 209 6.73 -12.16 1.98
N ARG A 210 7.55 -11.80 1.03
CA ARG A 210 7.56 -12.49 -0.26
C ARG A 210 8.06 -13.89 0.04
N ASP A 211 7.16 -14.85 -0.08
CA ASP A 211 7.56 -16.25 -0.22
C ASP A 211 8.48 -16.37 -1.45
N GLU A 212 9.58 -17.07 -1.26
CA GLU A 212 10.62 -17.42 -2.22
C GLU A 212 10.09 -18.14 -3.47
#